data_2c26943aef96dea53b77cf35b385904e
#
_entry.id   2c26943aef96dea53b77cf35b385904e
#
_cell.length_a   1.000
_cell.length_b   1.000
_cell.length_c   1.000
_cell.angle_alpha   90.00
_cell.angle_beta   90.00
_cell.angle_gamma   90.00
#
_symmetry.space_group_name_H-M   'P 1'
#
loop_
_entity.id
_entity.type
_entity.pdbx_description
1 polymer ?
#
loop_
_entity_poly.entity_id
_entity_poly.type
_entity_poly.pdbx_seq_one_letter_code
_entity_poly.pdbx_strand_id
1 'polypeptide(L)'
;MLTRRLLLFNLVYLITACQTAEKRRLGKFIVGAVTYEDNQSNQRYSSFTDYLAANLKTIVELEPTFNEIRALEKIKQKDWALVFAPPGLAAIAISEAQYSPLFTLDGIKSTRSLILVRQESSFKKLTDLANKAVALGQPGSATDYYLPLYDLYGLTLAQVRISPTPKTTLKWLDQGDIAAGALSLADFDRYRLDFPKTKFRILSTNSVPLGSLLVAPTIELNQQEQIRKALKLASPQIIDAAGYIPNAKPSNYQELVKIINKVRPLAEQLKNKPVSLYFK
;
A
#
# COMPACT_ATOMS: atom_id res chain seq x y z
N MET A 1 20.74 71.13 9.04
CA MET A 1 20.63 70.63 7.66
C MET A 1 21.22 69.23 7.60
N LEU A 2 20.41 68.20 7.84
CA LEU A 2 20.82 66.82 7.61
C LEU A 2 20.70 66.51 6.12
N THR A 3 21.84 66.23 5.51
CA THR A 3 21.99 66.10 4.08
C THR A 3 21.33 64.85 3.57
N ARG A 4 20.51 64.97 2.51
CA ARG A 4 19.79 63.89 1.78
C ARG A 4 20.65 62.64 1.44
N ARG A 5 21.96 62.74 1.53
CA ARG A 5 22.91 61.63 1.28
C ARG A 5 23.01 60.62 2.39
N LEU A 6 22.66 60.95 3.63
CA LEU A 6 22.68 59.99 4.76
C LEU A 6 21.41 59.07 4.76
N LEU A 7 20.33 59.54 4.17
CA LEU A 7 19.07 58.77 4.06
C LEU A 7 19.14 57.66 3.01
N LEU A 8 19.93 57.84 1.98
CA LEU A 8 20.11 56.80 0.93
C LEU A 8 21.04 55.68 1.35
N PHE A 9 21.98 55.91 2.25
CA PHE A 9 22.87 54.85 2.77
C PHE A 9 22.16 53.91 3.77
N ASN A 10 21.17 54.38 4.50
CA ASN A 10 20.40 53.55 5.42
C ASN A 10 19.33 52.71 4.71
N LEU A 11 18.90 53.09 3.52
CA LEU A 11 17.91 52.37 2.73
C LEU A 11 18.52 51.10 2.04
N VAL A 12 19.82 51.14 1.73
CA VAL A 12 20.53 50.03 1.10
C VAL A 12 20.81 48.90 2.10
N TYR A 13 20.98 49.23 3.39
CA TYR A 13 21.17 48.20 4.43
C TYR A 13 19.91 47.46 4.84
N LEU A 14 18.72 47.96 4.56
CA LEU A 14 17.44 47.32 4.86
C LEU A 14 17.01 46.33 3.76
N ILE A 15 17.57 46.41 2.57
CA ILE A 15 17.22 45.49 1.45
C ILE A 15 18.06 44.19 1.51
N THR A 16 19.23 44.20 2.16
CA THR A 16 20.09 43.02 2.32
C THR A 16 19.69 42.14 3.50
N ALA A 17 18.79 42.58 4.38
CA ALA A 17 18.32 41.79 5.52
C ALA A 17 17.16 40.84 5.20
N CYS A 18 16.58 40.87 3.99
CA CYS A 18 15.50 39.97 3.57
C CYS A 18 15.99 38.75 2.77
N GLN A 19 17.29 38.52 2.61
CA GLN A 19 17.83 37.22 2.23
C GLN A 19 18.10 36.39 3.47
N THR A 20 17.17 36.40 4.40
CA THR A 20 17.18 35.42 5.47
C THR A 20 16.69 34.09 4.90
N ALA A 21 17.69 33.21 4.73
CA ALA A 21 17.54 31.82 5.10
C ALA A 21 16.11 31.30 4.86
N GLU A 22 15.80 30.89 3.65
CA GLU A 22 15.02 29.67 3.53
C GLU A 22 15.73 28.67 4.45
N LYS A 23 15.29 28.62 5.70
CA LYS A 23 15.55 27.48 6.56
C LYS A 23 15.12 26.31 5.69
N ARG A 24 16.10 25.63 5.05
CA ARG A 24 15.88 24.26 4.61
C ARG A 24 15.22 23.62 5.81
N ARG A 25 13.92 23.48 5.78
CA ARG A 25 13.26 22.49 6.59
C ARG A 25 14.00 21.23 6.19
N LEU A 26 14.84 20.74 7.05
CA LEU A 26 15.38 19.39 6.95
C LEU A 26 14.11 18.54 6.91
N GLY A 27 13.64 18.31 5.67
CA GLY A 27 12.42 17.58 5.44
C GLY A 27 12.63 16.21 6.06
N LYS A 28 11.78 15.83 6.98
CA LYS A 28 11.82 14.50 7.56
C LYS A 28 11.80 13.51 6.41
N PHE A 29 12.79 12.61 6.39
CA PHE A 29 12.81 11.53 5.41
C PHE A 29 11.94 10.40 5.95
N ILE A 30 10.67 10.38 5.50
CA ILE A 30 9.68 9.45 6.04
C ILE A 30 9.62 8.20 5.17
N VAL A 31 9.70 7.03 5.83
CA VAL A 31 9.52 5.72 5.22
C VAL A 31 8.14 5.18 5.61
N GLY A 32 7.25 4.99 4.64
CA GLY A 32 5.91 4.45 4.85
C GLY A 32 5.87 2.93 4.73
N ALA A 33 5.04 2.29 5.56
CA ALA A 33 4.73 0.87 5.44
C ALA A 33 3.30 0.59 5.89
N VAL A 34 2.63 -0.41 5.26
CA VAL A 34 1.34 -0.91 5.75
C VAL A 34 1.57 -2.10 6.65
N THR A 35 0.95 -2.09 7.82
CA THR A 35 1.03 -3.17 8.80
C THR A 35 -0.31 -3.28 9.52
N TYR A 36 -0.78 -4.50 9.73
CA TYR A 36 -2.02 -4.76 10.47
C TYR A 36 -1.78 -5.04 11.96
N GLU A 37 -0.51 -5.03 12.42
CA GLU A 37 -0.11 -5.33 13.80
C GLU A 37 0.96 -4.36 14.30
N ASP A 38 0.73 -3.73 15.46
CA ASP A 38 1.54 -2.64 16.01
C ASP A 38 3.00 -2.99 16.35
N ASN A 39 3.26 -4.19 16.85
CA ASN A 39 4.53 -4.46 17.53
C ASN A 39 5.63 -5.04 16.64
N GLN A 40 5.31 -5.59 15.47
CA GLN A 40 6.30 -6.25 14.61
C GLN A 40 6.93 -5.32 13.57
N SER A 41 6.22 -4.28 13.16
CA SER A 41 6.70 -3.38 12.09
C SER A 41 7.85 -2.49 12.53
N ASN A 42 7.81 -1.92 13.74
CA ASN A 42 8.89 -1.07 14.23
C ASN A 42 10.19 -1.85 14.35
N GLN A 43 10.14 -3.06 14.89
CA GLN A 43 11.32 -3.92 15.03
C GLN A 43 11.86 -4.39 13.68
N ARG A 44 10.96 -4.71 12.73
CA ARG A 44 11.33 -5.17 11.38
C ARG A 44 12.07 -4.10 10.58
N TYR A 45 11.64 -2.85 10.66
CA TYR A 45 12.19 -1.76 9.83
C TYR A 45 13.21 -0.88 10.55
N SER A 46 13.46 -1.06 11.86
CA SER A 46 14.42 -0.21 12.60
C SER A 46 15.83 -0.26 12.01
N SER A 47 16.38 -1.46 11.79
CA SER A 47 17.71 -1.61 11.19
C SER A 47 17.80 -1.00 9.79
N PHE A 48 16.72 -1.02 9.01
CA PHE A 48 16.64 -0.39 7.70
C PHE A 48 16.67 1.14 7.81
N THR A 49 15.87 1.72 8.71
CA THR A 49 15.84 3.19 8.90
C THR A 49 17.14 3.72 9.46
N ASP A 50 17.76 3.02 10.42
CA ASP A 50 19.06 3.38 10.97
C ASP A 50 20.17 3.33 9.92
N TYR A 51 20.17 2.27 9.10
CA TYR A 51 21.10 2.14 7.99
C TYR A 51 20.96 3.28 6.96
N LEU A 52 19.72 3.61 6.58
CA LEU A 52 19.47 4.73 5.68
C LEU A 52 19.88 6.07 6.30
N ALA A 53 19.57 6.31 7.56
CA ALA A 53 19.93 7.53 8.28
C ALA A 53 21.45 7.75 8.25
N ALA A 54 22.24 6.69 8.51
CA ALA A 54 23.70 6.73 8.46
C ALA A 54 24.23 7.04 7.05
N ASN A 55 23.66 6.42 6.00
CA ASN A 55 24.13 6.61 4.62
C ASN A 55 23.71 7.95 4.02
N LEU A 56 22.52 8.45 4.36
CA LEU A 56 21.99 9.72 3.84
C LEU A 56 22.34 10.93 4.72
N LYS A 57 22.93 10.70 5.91
CA LYS A 57 23.26 11.74 6.91
C LYS A 57 22.05 12.62 7.24
N THR A 58 20.88 12.00 7.39
CA THR A 58 19.61 12.65 7.70
C THR A 58 18.80 11.84 8.70
N ILE A 59 17.78 12.45 9.28
CA ILE A 59 16.86 11.73 10.15
C ILE A 59 15.87 10.96 9.27
N VAL A 60 15.80 9.65 9.46
CA VAL A 60 14.84 8.76 8.79
C VAL A 60 13.84 8.25 9.80
N GLU A 61 12.57 8.50 9.57
CA GLU A 61 11.48 8.08 10.44
C GLU A 61 10.61 7.03 9.74
N LEU A 62 10.23 5.97 10.45
CA LEU A 62 9.21 5.05 9.99
C LEU A 62 7.82 5.59 10.35
N GLU A 63 6.92 5.66 9.39
CA GLU A 63 5.50 5.96 9.59
C GLU A 63 4.66 4.75 9.16
N PRO A 64 4.32 3.83 10.08
CA PRO A 64 3.43 2.72 9.77
C PRO A 64 1.99 3.22 9.64
N THR A 65 1.24 2.59 8.73
CA THR A 65 -0.22 2.74 8.66
C THR A 65 -0.88 1.38 8.81
N PHE A 66 -2.07 1.38 9.43
CA PHE A 66 -2.78 0.15 9.77
C PHE A 66 -3.82 -0.25 8.72
N ASN A 67 -3.90 0.49 7.63
CA ASN A 67 -4.79 0.17 6.51
C ASN A 67 -4.35 0.86 5.22
N GLU A 68 -4.80 0.32 4.09
CA GLU A 68 -4.47 0.79 2.75
C GLU A 68 -5.07 2.16 2.43
N ILE A 69 -6.21 2.51 2.98
CA ILE A 69 -6.86 3.81 2.71
C ILE A 69 -5.94 4.94 3.19
N ARG A 70 -5.42 4.82 4.41
CA ARG A 70 -4.49 5.80 4.96
C ARG A 70 -3.18 5.84 4.19
N ALA A 71 -2.68 4.68 3.78
CA ALA A 71 -1.49 4.60 2.94
C ALA A 71 -1.69 5.29 1.58
N LEU A 72 -2.87 5.11 0.94
CA LEU A 72 -3.21 5.80 -0.31
C LEU A 72 -3.24 7.32 -0.15
N GLU A 73 -3.79 7.83 0.95
CA GLU A 73 -3.78 9.26 1.25
C GLU A 73 -2.34 9.79 1.32
N LYS A 74 -1.48 9.13 2.10
CA LYS A 74 -0.06 9.50 2.24
C LYS A 74 0.71 9.46 0.92
N ILE A 75 0.49 8.43 0.10
CA ILE A 75 1.08 8.29 -1.22
C ILE A 75 0.62 9.43 -2.15
N LYS A 76 -0.68 9.74 -2.20
CA LYS A 76 -1.21 10.82 -3.04
C LYS A 76 -0.72 12.20 -2.63
N GLN A 77 -0.54 12.44 -1.33
CA GLN A 77 0.03 13.67 -0.77
C GLN A 77 1.55 13.72 -0.94
N LYS A 78 2.20 12.61 -1.34
CA LYS A 78 3.67 12.47 -1.44
C LYS A 78 4.38 12.73 -0.11
N ASP A 79 3.72 12.39 1.00
CA ASP A 79 4.24 12.57 2.36
C ASP A 79 5.39 11.61 2.67
N TRP A 80 5.43 10.45 2.01
CA TRP A 80 6.45 9.44 2.21
C TRP A 80 7.55 9.55 1.16
N ALA A 81 8.79 9.70 1.61
CA ALA A 81 9.98 9.69 0.76
C ALA A 81 10.24 8.30 0.14
N LEU A 82 10.08 7.27 0.97
CA LEU A 82 10.08 5.86 0.54
C LEU A 82 8.80 5.18 1.01
N VAL A 83 8.37 4.14 0.31
CA VAL A 83 7.25 3.31 0.74
C VAL A 83 7.46 1.85 0.40
N PHE A 84 7.27 0.99 1.41
CA PHE A 84 7.12 -0.45 1.23
C PHE A 84 5.67 -0.71 0.78
N ALA A 85 5.47 -0.75 -0.53
CA ALA A 85 4.15 -0.77 -1.14
C ALA A 85 3.76 -2.21 -1.54
N PRO A 86 2.71 -2.79 -0.94
CA PRO A 86 2.04 -3.97 -1.47
C PRO A 86 1.56 -3.73 -2.91
N PRO A 87 1.26 -4.79 -3.69
CA PRO A 87 1.01 -4.69 -5.14
C PRO A 87 -0.02 -3.64 -5.55
N GLY A 88 -1.14 -3.54 -4.85
CA GLY A 88 -2.21 -2.59 -5.16
C GLY A 88 -1.76 -1.14 -4.93
N LEU A 89 -1.13 -0.88 -3.79
CA LEU A 89 -0.56 0.44 -3.49
C LEU A 89 0.57 0.79 -4.46
N ALA A 90 1.43 -0.18 -4.82
CA ALA A 90 2.52 0.04 -5.78
C ALA A 90 1.98 0.42 -7.15
N ALA A 91 0.96 -0.29 -7.64
CA ALA A 91 0.31 0.02 -8.92
C ALA A 91 -0.24 1.46 -8.94
N ILE A 92 -0.93 1.87 -7.88
CA ILE A 92 -1.52 3.22 -7.77
C ILE A 92 -0.43 4.29 -7.58
N ALA A 93 0.56 4.03 -6.72
CA ALA A 93 1.66 4.96 -6.47
C ALA A 93 2.43 5.29 -7.76
N ILE A 94 2.70 4.28 -8.57
CA ILE A 94 3.43 4.44 -9.83
C ILE A 94 2.55 5.14 -10.88
N SER A 95 1.29 4.70 -11.06
CA SER A 95 0.44 5.20 -12.14
C SER A 95 -0.17 6.57 -11.86
N GLU A 96 -0.42 6.93 -10.61
CA GLU A 96 -1.16 8.14 -10.24
C GLU A 96 -0.32 9.16 -9.45
N ALA A 97 0.64 8.71 -8.66
CA ALA A 97 1.46 9.58 -7.81
C ALA A 97 2.91 9.71 -8.27
N GLN A 98 3.27 9.07 -9.40
CA GLN A 98 4.59 9.15 -10.05
C GLN A 98 5.75 8.64 -9.19
N TYR A 99 5.49 7.75 -8.24
CA TYR A 99 6.56 7.06 -7.53
C TYR A 99 7.36 6.16 -8.47
N SER A 100 8.65 6.03 -8.23
CA SER A 100 9.54 5.19 -9.03
C SER A 100 9.96 3.93 -8.25
N PRO A 101 9.97 2.74 -8.89
CA PRO A 101 10.38 1.51 -8.23
C PRO A 101 11.89 1.49 -8.02
N LEU A 102 12.31 1.23 -6.78
CA LEU A 102 13.72 0.97 -6.43
C LEU A 102 14.02 -0.53 -6.44
N PHE A 103 13.24 -1.32 -5.68
CA PHE A 103 13.44 -2.75 -5.53
C PHE A 103 12.10 -3.47 -5.44
N THR A 104 12.09 -4.73 -5.87
CA THR A 104 10.97 -5.64 -5.66
C THR A 104 10.98 -6.13 -4.21
N LEU A 105 9.81 -6.21 -3.59
CA LEU A 105 9.67 -6.78 -2.25
C LEU A 105 9.66 -8.30 -2.32
N ASP A 106 10.24 -8.95 -1.31
CA ASP A 106 10.07 -10.38 -1.10
C ASP A 106 8.64 -10.66 -0.62
N GLY A 107 7.97 -11.60 -1.25
CA GLY A 107 6.57 -11.85 -0.94
C GLY A 107 5.97 -12.97 -1.79
N ILE A 108 6.76 -13.97 -2.12
CA ILE A 108 6.33 -15.10 -2.98
C ILE A 108 4.99 -15.70 -2.53
N LYS A 109 4.71 -15.74 -1.22
CA LYS A 109 3.45 -16.24 -0.67
C LYS A 109 2.30 -15.22 -0.77
N SER A 110 2.57 -13.93 -0.85
CA SER A 110 1.55 -12.87 -0.94
C SER A 110 1.06 -12.58 -2.36
N THR A 111 1.55 -13.32 -3.36
CA THR A 111 1.28 -13.06 -4.78
C THR A 111 -0.03 -13.68 -5.29
N ARG A 112 -0.93 -14.07 -4.41
CA ARG A 112 -2.22 -14.65 -4.81
C ARG A 112 -3.37 -13.98 -4.07
N SER A 113 -4.37 -13.57 -4.85
CA SER A 113 -5.70 -13.21 -4.37
C SER A 113 -6.56 -14.45 -4.28
N LEU A 114 -7.33 -14.59 -3.22
CA LEU A 114 -8.26 -15.70 -3.00
C LEU A 114 -9.66 -15.16 -2.74
N ILE A 115 -10.67 -15.87 -3.28
CA ILE A 115 -12.04 -15.81 -2.79
C ILE A 115 -12.33 -17.13 -2.08
N LEU A 116 -12.65 -17.04 -0.80
CA LEU A 116 -12.85 -18.19 0.10
C LEU A 116 -14.33 -18.33 0.45
N VAL A 117 -14.74 -19.58 0.64
CA VAL A 117 -16.05 -19.96 1.19
C VAL A 117 -15.83 -21.04 2.27
N ARG A 118 -16.83 -21.28 3.11
CA ARG A 118 -16.79 -22.43 4.00
C ARG A 118 -16.85 -23.74 3.20
N GLN A 119 -16.11 -24.75 3.65
CA GLN A 119 -15.99 -26.04 2.96
C GLN A 119 -17.34 -26.71 2.75
N GLU A 120 -18.23 -26.66 3.76
CA GLU A 120 -19.55 -27.27 3.74
C GLU A 120 -20.60 -26.49 2.92
N SER A 121 -20.27 -25.27 2.44
CA SER A 121 -21.17 -24.48 1.63
C SER A 121 -21.46 -25.13 0.27
N SER A 122 -22.63 -24.88 -0.27
CA SER A 122 -23.06 -25.36 -1.61
C SER A 122 -22.39 -24.60 -2.76
N PHE A 123 -21.71 -23.48 -2.50
CA PHE A 123 -21.11 -22.62 -3.54
C PHE A 123 -19.95 -23.34 -4.23
N LYS A 124 -20.01 -23.55 -5.54
CA LYS A 124 -19.00 -24.23 -6.35
C LYS A 124 -18.28 -23.30 -7.33
N LYS A 125 -18.92 -22.20 -7.71
CA LYS A 125 -18.42 -21.20 -8.67
C LYS A 125 -18.83 -19.79 -8.23
N LEU A 126 -18.18 -18.77 -8.77
CA LEU A 126 -18.42 -17.37 -8.41
C LEU A 126 -19.86 -16.94 -8.62
N THR A 127 -20.53 -17.44 -9.66
CA THR A 127 -21.93 -17.13 -9.94
C THR A 127 -22.91 -17.62 -8.88
N ASP A 128 -22.52 -18.59 -8.05
CA ASP A 128 -23.35 -19.08 -6.92
C ASP A 128 -23.41 -18.05 -5.77
N LEU A 129 -22.54 -17.03 -5.82
CA LEU A 129 -22.55 -15.91 -4.88
C LEU A 129 -23.59 -14.83 -5.22
N ALA A 130 -24.32 -14.96 -6.33
CA ALA A 130 -25.42 -14.05 -6.65
C ALA A 130 -26.42 -13.98 -5.48
N ASN A 131 -26.83 -12.76 -5.13
CA ASN A 131 -27.70 -12.45 -3.99
C ASN A 131 -27.16 -12.92 -2.62
N LYS A 132 -25.84 -13.07 -2.48
CA LYS A 132 -25.19 -13.38 -1.21
C LYS A 132 -24.41 -12.19 -0.67
N ALA A 133 -24.14 -12.19 0.64
CA ALA A 133 -23.23 -11.23 1.27
C ALA A 133 -21.79 -11.69 1.08
N VAL A 134 -20.91 -10.78 0.61
CA VAL A 134 -19.48 -11.04 0.38
C VAL A 134 -18.64 -10.00 1.13
N ALA A 135 -17.51 -10.41 1.72
CA ALA A 135 -16.57 -9.47 2.27
C ALA A 135 -15.39 -9.23 1.31
N LEU A 136 -15.04 -7.98 1.17
CA LEU A 136 -13.81 -7.51 0.52
C LEU A 136 -12.93 -6.80 1.57
N GLY A 137 -11.63 -6.74 1.34
CA GLY A 137 -10.71 -5.89 2.08
C GLY A 137 -10.91 -4.41 1.74
N GLN A 138 -9.91 -3.59 2.05
CA GLN A 138 -10.00 -2.15 1.86
C GLN A 138 -9.51 -1.72 0.47
N PRO A 139 -10.04 -0.61 -0.09
CA PRO A 139 -9.48 0.05 -1.27
C PRO A 139 -7.97 0.29 -1.09
N GLY A 140 -7.18 -0.13 -2.08
CA GLY A 140 -5.71 -0.13 -2.02
C GLY A 140 -5.12 -1.53 -2.08
N SER A 141 -5.84 -2.55 -1.58
CA SER A 141 -5.41 -3.95 -1.68
C SER A 141 -5.71 -4.53 -3.06
N ALA A 142 -4.68 -5.10 -3.70
CA ALA A 142 -4.86 -5.85 -4.94
C ALA A 142 -5.55 -7.20 -4.68
N THR A 143 -5.15 -7.89 -3.60
CA THR A 143 -5.55 -9.26 -3.29
C THR A 143 -6.93 -9.37 -2.67
N ASP A 144 -7.30 -8.39 -1.86
CA ASP A 144 -8.50 -8.48 -1.04
C ASP A 144 -9.63 -7.59 -1.57
N TYR A 145 -9.30 -6.64 -2.47
CA TYR A 145 -10.27 -5.68 -2.98
C TYR A 145 -10.37 -5.67 -4.51
N TYR A 146 -9.31 -5.26 -5.23
CA TYR A 146 -9.43 -4.99 -6.68
C TYR A 146 -9.63 -6.25 -7.53
N LEU A 147 -8.83 -7.29 -7.32
CA LEU A 147 -8.95 -8.54 -8.06
C LEU A 147 -10.25 -9.29 -7.72
N PRO A 148 -10.63 -9.45 -6.43
CA PRO A 148 -11.92 -10.04 -6.09
C PRO A 148 -13.11 -9.24 -6.65
N LEU A 149 -13.04 -7.91 -6.64
CA LEU A 149 -14.10 -7.09 -7.22
C LEU A 149 -14.18 -7.29 -8.74
N TYR A 150 -13.03 -7.49 -9.41
CA TYR A 150 -12.97 -7.83 -10.82
C TYR A 150 -13.53 -9.24 -11.11
N ASP A 151 -13.23 -10.23 -10.29
CA ASP A 151 -13.75 -11.60 -10.40
C ASP A 151 -15.27 -11.65 -10.23
N LEU A 152 -15.79 -10.81 -9.34
CA LEU A 152 -17.23 -10.72 -9.05
C LEU A 152 -17.97 -9.80 -10.03
N TYR A 153 -17.27 -9.18 -11.00
CA TYR A 153 -17.89 -8.30 -11.99
C TYR A 153 -18.99 -9.02 -12.76
N GLY A 154 -20.11 -8.34 -12.95
CA GLY A 154 -21.31 -8.89 -13.61
C GLY A 154 -22.33 -9.52 -12.65
N LEU A 155 -22.00 -9.70 -11.37
CA LEU A 155 -22.92 -10.24 -10.38
C LEU A 155 -23.73 -9.13 -9.69
N THR A 156 -24.92 -9.49 -9.23
CA THR A 156 -25.67 -8.74 -8.22
C THR A 156 -25.52 -9.48 -6.90
N LEU A 157 -24.95 -8.81 -5.89
CA LEU A 157 -24.76 -9.34 -4.54
C LEU A 157 -25.82 -8.76 -3.59
N ALA A 158 -26.19 -9.48 -2.54
CA ALA A 158 -27.07 -8.92 -1.52
C ALA A 158 -26.41 -7.75 -0.78
N GLN A 159 -25.11 -7.90 -0.48
CA GLN A 159 -24.31 -6.88 0.21
C GLN A 159 -22.82 -7.14 -0.03
N VAL A 160 -22.04 -6.07 -0.13
CA VAL A 160 -20.58 -6.11 0.05
C VAL A 160 -20.25 -5.50 1.41
N ARG A 161 -19.47 -6.21 2.21
CA ARG A 161 -18.94 -5.73 3.50
C ARG A 161 -17.46 -5.46 3.37
N ILE A 162 -17.04 -4.26 3.71
CA ILE A 162 -15.60 -3.94 3.74
C ILE A 162 -15.03 -4.38 5.08
N SER A 163 -14.10 -5.31 5.03
CA SER A 163 -13.44 -5.85 6.22
C SER A 163 -12.27 -4.95 6.65
N PRO A 164 -12.17 -4.59 7.93
CA PRO A 164 -11.06 -3.79 8.41
C PRO A 164 -9.73 -4.55 8.44
N THR A 165 -9.76 -5.88 8.58
CA THR A 165 -8.56 -6.72 8.61
C THR A 165 -8.82 -8.09 7.97
N PRO A 166 -7.78 -8.76 7.44
CA PRO A 166 -7.91 -10.13 6.92
C PRO A 166 -8.49 -11.13 7.93
N LYS A 167 -8.09 -11.03 9.19
CA LYS A 167 -8.61 -11.87 10.28
C LYS A 167 -10.12 -11.69 10.48
N THR A 168 -10.62 -10.45 10.34
CA THR A 168 -12.06 -10.15 10.44
C THR A 168 -12.84 -10.83 9.31
N THR A 169 -12.30 -10.89 8.10
CA THR A 169 -12.92 -11.61 6.97
C THR A 169 -13.11 -13.09 7.31
N LEU A 170 -12.08 -13.76 7.83
CA LEU A 170 -12.19 -15.17 8.24
C LEU A 170 -13.17 -15.35 9.39
N LYS A 171 -13.19 -14.44 10.36
CA LYS A 171 -14.17 -14.46 11.46
C LYS A 171 -15.61 -14.40 10.94
N TRP A 172 -15.92 -13.52 10.01
CA TRP A 172 -17.26 -13.42 9.43
C TRP A 172 -17.64 -14.66 8.60
N LEU A 173 -16.66 -15.27 7.91
CA LEU A 173 -16.89 -16.56 7.24
C LEU A 173 -17.16 -17.67 8.24
N ASP A 174 -16.38 -17.77 9.32
CA ASP A 174 -16.55 -18.75 10.40
C ASP A 174 -17.93 -18.65 11.04
N GLN A 175 -18.38 -17.43 11.34
CA GLN A 175 -19.69 -17.15 11.95
C GLN A 175 -20.86 -17.31 10.97
N GLY A 176 -20.61 -17.41 9.66
CA GLY A 176 -21.67 -17.47 8.64
C GLY A 176 -22.29 -16.13 8.30
N ASP A 177 -21.72 -15.03 8.74
CA ASP A 177 -22.18 -13.66 8.47
C ASP A 177 -22.05 -13.25 7.00
N ILE A 178 -21.16 -13.93 6.28
CA ILE A 178 -20.91 -13.77 4.85
C ILE A 178 -20.82 -15.13 4.16
N ALA A 179 -21.17 -15.17 2.88
CA ALA A 179 -21.08 -16.36 2.05
C ALA A 179 -19.66 -16.60 1.52
N ALA A 180 -18.96 -15.51 1.18
CA ALA A 180 -17.59 -15.54 0.67
C ALA A 180 -16.77 -14.35 1.21
N GLY A 181 -15.47 -14.52 1.27
CA GLY A 181 -14.55 -13.47 1.68
C GLY A 181 -13.27 -13.47 0.86
N ALA A 182 -12.73 -12.28 0.60
CA ALA A 182 -11.50 -12.09 -0.15
C ALA A 182 -10.30 -11.88 0.76
N LEU A 183 -9.19 -12.57 0.47
CA LEU A 183 -7.94 -12.53 1.23
C LEU A 183 -6.73 -12.76 0.32
N SER A 184 -5.56 -12.31 0.76
CA SER A 184 -4.29 -12.81 0.22
C SER A 184 -4.04 -14.26 0.70
N LEU A 185 -3.29 -15.05 -0.08
CA LEU A 185 -2.86 -16.38 0.34
C LEU A 185 -2.02 -16.31 1.63
N ALA A 186 -1.18 -15.29 1.77
CA ALA A 186 -0.34 -15.11 2.95
C ALA A 186 -1.17 -14.89 4.21
N ASP A 187 -2.20 -14.02 4.13
CA ASP A 187 -3.09 -13.77 5.26
C ASP A 187 -3.95 -14.98 5.57
N PHE A 188 -4.41 -15.70 4.55
CA PHE A 188 -5.13 -16.94 4.76
C PHE A 188 -4.29 -17.97 5.52
N ASP A 189 -3.05 -18.21 5.09
CA ASP A 189 -2.15 -19.14 5.75
C ASP A 189 -1.81 -18.73 7.19
N ARG A 190 -1.69 -17.42 7.42
CA ARG A 190 -1.40 -16.85 8.73
C ARG A 190 -2.54 -17.03 9.72
N TYR A 191 -3.78 -16.74 9.31
CA TYR A 191 -4.90 -16.62 10.24
C TYR A 191 -5.86 -17.82 10.24
N ARG A 192 -5.82 -18.73 9.25
CA ARG A 192 -6.75 -19.87 9.19
C ARG A 192 -6.68 -20.79 10.42
N LEU A 193 -5.52 -20.86 11.07
CA LEU A 193 -5.33 -21.68 12.27
C LEU A 193 -6.05 -21.12 13.51
N ASP A 194 -6.43 -19.84 13.50
CA ASP A 194 -7.24 -19.23 14.54
C ASP A 194 -8.71 -19.69 14.52
N PHE A 195 -9.11 -20.42 13.45
CA PHE A 195 -10.46 -20.94 13.23
C PHE A 195 -10.45 -22.45 13.03
N PRO A 196 -10.02 -23.24 14.03
CA PRO A 196 -9.75 -24.68 13.87
C PRO A 196 -11.00 -25.53 13.60
N LYS A 197 -12.19 -25.00 13.93
CA LYS A 197 -13.47 -25.70 13.71
C LYS A 197 -14.01 -25.53 12.30
N THR A 198 -13.57 -24.50 11.57
CA THR A 198 -14.06 -24.18 10.22
C THR A 198 -13.02 -24.56 9.18
N LYS A 199 -13.44 -25.39 8.23
CA LYS A 199 -12.66 -25.66 7.02
C LYS A 199 -13.07 -24.67 5.93
N PHE A 200 -12.08 -24.11 5.25
CA PHE A 200 -12.28 -23.15 4.15
C PHE A 200 -11.91 -23.81 2.83
N ARG A 201 -12.58 -23.38 1.76
CA ARG A 201 -12.33 -23.79 0.39
C ARG A 201 -12.11 -22.57 -0.49
N ILE A 202 -11.10 -22.65 -1.34
CA ILE A 202 -10.81 -21.62 -2.35
C ILE A 202 -11.83 -21.78 -3.48
N LEU A 203 -12.56 -20.72 -3.79
CA LEU A 203 -13.52 -20.65 -4.89
C LEU A 203 -12.89 -20.02 -6.13
N SER A 204 -12.01 -19.02 -5.96
CA SER A 204 -11.23 -18.39 -7.03
C SER A 204 -9.83 -18.03 -6.52
N THR A 205 -8.86 -18.04 -7.44
CA THR A 205 -7.48 -17.60 -7.18
C THR A 205 -6.91 -16.88 -8.39
N ASN A 206 -6.24 -15.74 -8.15
CA ASN A 206 -5.53 -14.95 -9.16
C ASN A 206 -4.11 -14.66 -8.71
N SER A 207 -3.18 -14.65 -9.66
CA SER A 207 -1.81 -14.20 -9.42
C SER A 207 -1.75 -12.68 -9.38
N VAL A 208 -0.88 -12.17 -8.51
CA VAL A 208 -0.64 -10.73 -8.30
C VAL A 208 0.85 -10.48 -8.46
N PRO A 209 1.32 -9.37 -9.07
CA PRO A 209 2.73 -9.03 -9.08
C PRO A 209 3.24 -8.82 -7.64
N LEU A 210 4.56 -8.97 -7.43
CA LEU A 210 5.19 -8.64 -6.16
C LEU A 210 5.05 -7.13 -5.85
N GLY A 211 5.05 -6.77 -4.58
CA GLY A 211 5.15 -5.38 -4.14
C GLY A 211 6.48 -4.74 -4.51
N SER A 212 6.62 -3.46 -4.23
CA SER A 212 7.86 -2.71 -4.48
C SER A 212 8.20 -1.75 -3.34
N LEU A 213 9.49 -1.61 -3.07
CA LEU A 213 10.02 -0.45 -2.39
C LEU A 213 10.09 0.69 -3.42
N LEU A 214 9.34 1.74 -3.18
CA LEU A 214 9.20 2.88 -4.09
C LEU A 214 9.82 4.13 -3.49
N VAL A 215 10.28 5.04 -4.37
CA VAL A 215 10.76 6.37 -3.99
C VAL A 215 9.83 7.44 -4.55
N ALA A 216 9.58 8.48 -3.76
CA ALA A 216 8.72 9.60 -4.14
C ALA A 216 9.36 10.45 -5.25
N PRO A 217 8.55 11.05 -6.14
CA PRO A 217 9.04 11.97 -7.17
C PRO A 217 9.58 13.28 -6.59
N THR A 218 9.31 13.58 -5.32
CA THR A 218 9.85 14.74 -4.59
C THR A 218 11.32 14.60 -4.19
N ILE A 219 11.87 13.39 -4.28
CA ILE A 219 13.28 13.11 -4.01
C ILE A 219 14.10 13.35 -5.27
N GLU A 220 15.12 14.20 -5.19
CA GLU A 220 15.98 14.52 -6.32
C GLU A 220 16.68 13.27 -6.89
N LEU A 221 16.90 13.22 -8.20
CA LEU A 221 17.45 12.06 -8.90
C LEU A 221 18.79 11.61 -8.32
N ASN A 222 19.68 12.56 -7.99
CA ASN A 222 20.96 12.23 -7.38
C ASN A 222 20.79 11.53 -6.01
N GLN A 223 19.81 11.96 -5.23
CA GLN A 223 19.49 11.35 -3.95
C GLN A 223 18.85 9.97 -4.14
N GLN A 224 17.96 9.81 -5.14
CA GLN A 224 17.40 8.49 -5.49
C GLN A 224 18.51 7.49 -5.85
N GLU A 225 19.53 7.90 -6.61
CA GLU A 225 20.65 7.05 -6.95
C GLU A 225 21.54 6.72 -5.74
N GLN A 226 21.74 7.68 -4.83
CA GLN A 226 22.44 7.42 -3.56
C GLN A 226 21.68 6.40 -2.71
N ILE A 227 20.35 6.53 -2.59
CA ILE A 227 19.49 5.57 -1.88
C ILE A 227 19.59 4.19 -2.55
N ARG A 228 19.46 4.12 -3.87
CA ARG A 228 19.55 2.86 -4.63
C ARG A 228 20.91 2.18 -4.39
N LYS A 229 22.01 2.93 -4.48
CA LYS A 229 23.35 2.41 -4.25
C LYS A 229 23.52 1.91 -2.82
N ALA A 230 23.11 2.69 -1.82
CA ALA A 230 23.18 2.31 -0.42
C ALA A 230 22.41 1.01 -0.16
N LEU A 231 21.15 0.93 -0.60
CA LEU A 231 20.32 -0.24 -0.38
C LEU A 231 20.79 -1.49 -1.15
N LYS A 232 21.42 -1.31 -2.31
CA LYS A 232 22.03 -2.42 -3.06
C LYS A 232 23.26 -3.01 -2.31
N LEU A 233 23.97 -2.21 -1.52
CA LEU A 233 25.16 -2.58 -0.76
C LEU A 233 24.85 -2.92 0.70
N ALA A 234 23.59 -2.88 1.12
CA ALA A 234 23.20 -3.22 2.49
C ALA A 234 23.54 -4.67 2.83
N SER A 235 23.77 -4.93 4.10
CA SER A 235 24.07 -6.28 4.58
C SER A 235 22.87 -7.21 4.39
N PRO A 236 23.07 -8.52 4.23
CA PRO A 236 21.97 -9.48 4.12
C PRO A 236 20.96 -9.34 5.25
N GLN A 237 21.39 -9.08 6.47
CA GLN A 237 20.51 -8.92 7.64
C GLN A 237 19.53 -7.74 7.47
N ILE A 238 19.99 -6.63 6.89
CA ILE A 238 19.13 -5.45 6.62
C ILE A 238 18.16 -5.76 5.47
N ILE A 239 18.66 -6.40 4.40
CA ILE A 239 17.87 -6.78 3.23
C ILE A 239 16.74 -7.73 3.63
N ASP A 240 17.06 -8.80 4.36
CA ASP A 240 16.11 -9.82 4.80
C ASP A 240 15.09 -9.24 5.80
N ALA A 241 15.55 -8.43 6.76
CA ALA A 241 14.65 -7.78 7.71
C ALA A 241 13.67 -6.83 7.01
N ALA A 242 14.13 -6.02 6.07
CA ALA A 242 13.30 -5.11 5.30
C ALA A 242 12.46 -5.83 4.22
N GLY A 243 12.89 -7.01 3.77
CA GLY A 243 12.17 -7.87 2.83
C GLY A 243 12.14 -7.29 1.41
N TYR A 244 13.29 -6.87 0.88
CA TYR A 244 13.42 -6.48 -0.53
C TYR A 244 14.51 -7.29 -1.22
N ILE A 245 14.46 -7.36 -2.55
CA ILE A 245 15.36 -8.16 -3.37
C ILE A 245 16.22 -7.22 -4.25
N PRO A 246 17.51 -7.02 -3.94
CA PRO A 246 18.35 -6.00 -4.60
C PRO A 246 18.54 -6.19 -6.11
N ASN A 247 18.48 -7.42 -6.60
CA ASN A 247 18.77 -7.75 -8.00
C ASN A 247 17.55 -8.27 -8.78
N ALA A 248 16.34 -8.20 -8.20
CA ALA A 248 15.12 -8.57 -8.92
C ALA A 248 14.76 -7.52 -9.97
N LYS A 249 14.17 -7.99 -11.08
CA LYS A 249 13.54 -7.08 -12.04
C LYS A 249 12.32 -6.41 -11.38
N PRO A 250 12.09 -5.11 -11.64
CA PRO A 250 10.87 -4.45 -11.17
C PRO A 250 9.61 -5.18 -11.65
N SER A 251 8.63 -5.28 -10.78
CA SER A 251 7.32 -5.86 -11.10
C SER A 251 6.62 -5.02 -12.17
N ASN A 252 5.92 -5.71 -13.09
CA ASN A 252 5.06 -5.05 -14.06
C ASN A 252 3.63 -4.95 -13.51
N TYR A 253 3.13 -3.73 -13.37
CA TYR A 253 1.81 -3.45 -12.82
C TYR A 253 0.76 -3.09 -13.89
N GLN A 254 1.08 -3.12 -15.18
CA GLN A 254 0.19 -2.63 -16.24
C GLN A 254 -1.18 -3.32 -16.23
N GLU A 255 -1.22 -4.64 -16.09
CA GLU A 255 -2.49 -5.38 -16.04
C GLU A 255 -3.26 -5.08 -14.76
N LEU A 256 -2.56 -4.99 -13.63
CA LEU A 256 -3.20 -4.63 -12.36
C LEU A 256 -3.79 -3.20 -12.41
N VAL A 257 -3.08 -2.25 -13.02
CA VAL A 257 -3.59 -0.87 -13.23
C VAL A 257 -4.86 -0.89 -14.10
N LYS A 258 -4.90 -1.68 -15.18
CA LYS A 258 -6.11 -1.82 -16.01
C LYS A 258 -7.28 -2.36 -15.20
N ILE A 259 -7.04 -3.39 -14.38
CA ILE A 259 -8.07 -3.97 -13.50
C ILE A 259 -8.56 -2.93 -12.48
N ILE A 260 -7.64 -2.24 -11.80
CA ILE A 260 -7.96 -1.18 -10.85
C ILE A 260 -8.85 -0.12 -11.50
N ASN A 261 -8.45 0.39 -12.67
CA ASN A 261 -9.20 1.42 -13.39
C ASN A 261 -10.59 0.92 -13.83
N LYS A 262 -10.69 -0.36 -14.21
CA LYS A 262 -11.97 -0.96 -14.60
C LYS A 262 -12.94 -1.07 -13.43
N VAL A 263 -12.48 -1.48 -12.24
CA VAL A 263 -13.39 -1.73 -11.11
C VAL A 263 -13.59 -0.52 -10.19
N ARG A 264 -12.73 0.48 -10.26
CA ARG A 264 -12.82 1.68 -9.40
C ARG A 264 -14.18 2.38 -9.44
N PRO A 265 -14.85 2.54 -10.59
CA PRO A 265 -16.18 3.15 -10.63
C PRO A 265 -17.25 2.38 -9.86
N LEU A 266 -17.03 1.09 -9.58
CA LEU A 266 -17.95 0.28 -8.79
C LEU A 266 -17.93 0.63 -7.29
N ALA A 267 -16.90 1.34 -6.81
CA ALA A 267 -16.72 1.66 -5.39
C ALA A 267 -17.96 2.35 -4.79
N GLU A 268 -18.59 3.27 -5.51
CA GLU A 268 -19.80 3.95 -5.04
C GLU A 268 -20.99 3.02 -4.95
N GLN A 269 -21.05 1.99 -5.81
CA GLN A 269 -22.15 1.02 -5.84
C GLN A 269 -22.07 0.06 -4.64
N LEU A 270 -20.89 -0.15 -4.05
CA LEU A 270 -20.68 -1.08 -2.93
C LEU A 270 -21.49 -0.69 -1.67
N LYS A 271 -21.94 0.56 -1.58
CA LYS A 271 -22.79 1.06 -0.48
C LYS A 271 -24.23 0.64 -0.60
N ASN A 272 -24.69 0.23 -1.81
CA ASN A 272 -26.05 -0.12 -2.10
C ASN A 272 -26.41 -1.52 -1.56
N LYS A 273 -27.71 -1.80 -1.44
CA LYS A 273 -28.28 -3.12 -1.11
C LYS A 273 -29.55 -3.32 -1.94
N PRO A 274 -29.56 -4.22 -2.90
CA PRO A 274 -28.45 -5.05 -3.40
C PRO A 274 -27.37 -4.25 -4.13
N VAL A 275 -26.19 -4.86 -4.27
CA VAL A 275 -25.02 -4.32 -4.98
C VAL A 275 -24.97 -4.88 -6.39
N SER A 276 -25.08 -4.05 -7.41
CA SER A 276 -24.87 -4.46 -8.79
C SER A 276 -23.43 -4.18 -9.21
N LEU A 277 -22.67 -5.22 -9.53
CA LEU A 277 -21.25 -5.11 -9.90
C LEU A 277 -21.07 -5.05 -11.43
N TYR A 278 -21.82 -4.20 -12.10
CA TYR A 278 -21.68 -3.93 -13.54
C TYR A 278 -21.94 -2.45 -13.83
N PHE A 279 -21.41 -1.98 -14.94
CA PHE A 279 -21.70 -0.62 -15.40
C PHE A 279 -23.09 -0.61 -16.08
N LYS A 280 -23.86 0.41 -15.77
CA LYS A 280 -25.10 0.73 -16.47
C LYS A 280 -24.80 1.39 -17.80
#